data_a5aad43b479e756012bd71f76d9bd211
#
_entry.id   a5aad43b479e756012bd71f76d9bd211
#
_cell.length_a   1.000
_cell.length_b   1.000
_cell.length_c   1.000
_cell.angle_alpha   90.00
_cell.angle_beta   90.00
_cell.angle_gamma   90.00
#
_symmetry.space_group_name_H-M   'P 1'
#
loop_
_entity.id
_entity.type
_entity.pdbx_description
1 polymer ?
#
loop_
_entity_poly.entity_id
_entity_poly.type
_entity_poly.pdbx_seq_one_letter_code
_entity_poly.pdbx_strand_id
1 'polypeptide(L)'
;MNIDNKLVKAIVDGLQDKKGKDIVVVNLTGMDDVICKYFVICTGGSPTQILALTHSVADKVREQESTKPLAVDGMRNSRWVAMDYAEAIVHIMLQEERNF
;
A
#
# COMPACT_ATOMS: atom_id res chain seq x y z
N MET A 1 -6.65 14.38 3.40
CA MET A 1 -6.60 13.18 4.29
C MET A 1 -5.66 13.48 5.44
N ASN A 2 -6.13 13.40 6.68
CA ASN A 2 -5.31 13.66 7.86
C ASN A 2 -4.76 12.33 8.38
N ILE A 3 -3.47 12.10 8.19
CA ILE A 3 -2.81 10.85 8.54
C ILE A 3 -1.76 11.13 9.61
N ASP A 4 -2.00 10.63 10.82
CA ASP A 4 -1.08 10.84 11.95
C ASP A 4 0.06 9.83 11.97
N ASN A 5 -0.14 8.63 11.41
CA ASN A 5 0.88 7.59 11.39
C ASN A 5 1.90 7.87 10.29
N LYS A 6 3.17 7.97 10.65
CA LYS A 6 4.24 8.33 9.71
C LYS A 6 4.46 7.28 8.62
N LEU A 7 4.35 6.00 8.97
CA LEU A 7 4.49 4.92 7.99
C LEU A 7 3.37 4.99 6.96
N VAL A 8 2.13 5.12 7.42
CA VAL A 8 0.97 5.21 6.54
C VAL A 8 1.06 6.45 5.65
N LYS A 9 1.51 7.58 6.21
CA LYS A 9 1.70 8.80 5.41
C LYS A 9 2.72 8.58 4.30
N ALA A 10 3.85 7.94 4.60
CA ALA A 10 4.86 7.64 3.58
C ALA A 10 4.31 6.72 2.49
N ILE A 11 3.52 5.71 2.87
CA ILE A 11 2.87 4.81 1.92
C ILE A 11 1.95 5.60 0.99
N VAL A 12 1.07 6.43 1.55
CA VAL A 12 0.12 7.23 0.76
C VAL A 12 0.86 8.21 -0.15
N ASP A 13 1.91 8.85 0.35
CA ASP A 13 2.73 9.75 -0.46
C ASP A 13 3.32 9.01 -1.68
N GLY A 14 3.81 7.79 -1.47
CA GLY A 14 4.34 6.97 -2.56
C GLY A 14 3.27 6.61 -3.59
N LEU A 15 2.07 6.27 -3.14
CA LEU A 15 0.96 5.96 -4.04
C LEU A 15 0.52 7.19 -4.84
N GLN A 16 0.45 8.35 -4.19
CA GLN A 16 0.06 9.60 -4.86
C GLN A 16 1.09 10.03 -5.91
N ASP A 17 2.38 9.83 -5.64
CA ASP A 17 3.46 10.20 -6.56
C ASP A 17 3.32 9.52 -7.93
N LYS A 18 2.75 8.34 -7.97
CA LYS A 18 2.52 7.58 -9.21
C LYS A 18 1.05 7.51 -9.58
N LYS A 19 0.26 8.45 -9.08
CA LYS A 19 -1.15 8.63 -9.46
C LYS A 19 -2.02 7.42 -9.18
N GLY A 20 -1.78 6.74 -8.06
CA GLY A 20 -2.65 5.68 -7.59
C GLY A 20 -4.06 6.21 -7.39
N LYS A 21 -5.07 5.40 -7.73
CA LYS A 21 -6.47 5.80 -7.66
C LYS A 21 -7.18 5.17 -6.48
N ASP A 22 -8.22 5.84 -6.01
CA ASP A 22 -9.13 5.32 -4.97
C ASP A 22 -8.35 4.81 -3.75
N ILE A 23 -7.45 5.65 -3.26
CA ILE A 23 -6.64 5.31 -2.08
C ILE A 23 -7.51 5.38 -0.84
N VAL A 24 -7.57 4.26 -0.11
CA VAL A 24 -8.34 4.13 1.13
C VAL A 24 -7.41 3.66 2.23
N VAL A 25 -7.48 4.33 3.37
CA VAL A 25 -6.75 3.91 4.59
C VAL A 25 -7.79 3.40 5.58
N VAL A 26 -7.66 2.14 5.99
CA VAL A 26 -8.54 1.53 6.99
C VAL A 26 -7.77 1.46 8.30
N ASN A 27 -8.28 2.12 9.33
CA ASN A 27 -7.68 2.13 10.67
C ASN A 27 -8.28 1.00 11.50
N LEU A 28 -7.44 0.03 11.87
CA LEU A 28 -7.85 -1.15 12.64
C LEU A 28 -7.39 -1.08 14.11
N THR A 29 -6.82 0.06 14.54
CA THR A 29 -6.17 0.17 15.84
C THR A 29 -7.08 -0.08 17.04
N GLY A 30 -8.37 0.09 16.89
CA GLY A 30 -9.33 -0.15 17.97
C GLY A 30 -9.93 -1.55 17.99
N MET A 31 -9.48 -2.42 17.10
CA MET A 31 -10.05 -3.76 16.95
C MET A 31 -9.13 -4.82 17.56
N ASP A 32 -9.75 -5.83 18.17
CA ASP A 32 -9.02 -6.99 18.70
C ASP A 32 -8.79 -8.02 17.60
N ASP A 33 -7.74 -8.82 17.76
CA ASP A 33 -7.43 -9.97 16.90
C ASP A 33 -7.17 -9.62 15.43
N VAL A 34 -6.66 -8.40 15.17
CA VAL A 34 -6.26 -8.02 13.81
C VAL A 34 -4.76 -8.24 13.62
N ILE A 35 -4.37 -8.57 12.38
CA ILE A 35 -2.98 -8.89 12.04
C ILE A 35 -2.11 -7.65 11.85
N CYS A 36 -2.72 -6.48 11.67
CA CYS A 36 -2.01 -5.21 11.51
C CYS A 36 -2.89 -4.07 11.97
N LYS A 37 -2.30 -2.88 12.08
CA LYS A 37 -3.03 -1.68 12.55
C LYS A 37 -3.74 -0.95 11.41
N TYR A 38 -3.24 -1.06 10.19
CA TYR A 38 -3.77 -0.34 9.05
C TYR A 38 -3.77 -1.20 7.79
N PHE A 39 -4.83 -1.07 6.98
CA PHE A 39 -4.80 -1.47 5.59
C PHE A 39 -4.77 -0.21 4.73
N VAL A 40 -3.94 -0.20 3.70
CA VAL A 40 -3.93 0.86 2.69
C VAL A 40 -4.24 0.18 1.36
N ILE A 41 -5.30 0.63 0.70
CA ILE A 41 -5.80 0.01 -0.54
C ILE A 41 -5.72 1.05 -1.65
N CYS A 42 -5.21 0.64 -2.80
CA CYS A 42 -5.05 1.52 -3.95
C CYS A 42 -5.35 0.76 -5.24
N THR A 43 -5.91 1.45 -6.22
CA THR A 43 -6.17 0.90 -7.54
C THR A 43 -5.14 1.41 -8.54
N GLY A 44 -4.59 0.49 -9.35
CA GLY A 44 -3.77 0.82 -10.51
C GLY A 44 -4.51 0.49 -11.79
N GLY A 45 -4.20 1.21 -12.88
CA GLY A 45 -4.89 1.06 -14.15
C GLY A 45 -4.33 -0.02 -15.06
N SER A 46 -3.14 -0.54 -14.75
CA SER A 46 -2.48 -1.57 -15.56
C SER A 46 -1.45 -2.31 -14.71
N PRO A 47 -1.01 -3.50 -15.12
CA PRO A 47 0.09 -4.18 -14.43
C PRO A 47 1.36 -3.34 -14.32
N THR A 48 1.68 -2.57 -15.36
CA THR A 48 2.84 -1.67 -15.36
C THR A 48 2.69 -0.61 -14.27
N GLN A 49 1.51 -0.02 -14.14
CA GLN A 49 1.26 0.97 -13.08
C GLN A 49 1.30 0.32 -11.69
N ILE A 50 0.77 -0.89 -11.55
CA ILE A 50 0.84 -1.64 -10.27
C ILE A 50 2.31 -1.76 -9.82
N LEU A 51 3.21 -2.14 -10.73
CA LEU A 51 4.64 -2.25 -10.42
C LEU A 51 5.23 -0.88 -10.07
N ALA A 52 4.89 0.16 -10.82
CA ALA A 52 5.38 1.51 -10.55
C ALA A 52 4.93 2.00 -9.18
N LEU A 53 3.67 1.75 -8.81
CA LEU A 53 3.14 2.09 -7.49
C LEU A 53 3.88 1.32 -6.38
N THR A 54 4.13 0.03 -6.58
CA THR A 54 4.85 -0.81 -5.63
C THR A 54 6.25 -0.26 -5.37
N HIS A 55 7.01 0.05 -6.42
CA HIS A 55 8.34 0.60 -6.29
C HIS A 55 8.33 1.99 -5.65
N SER A 56 7.35 2.82 -6.01
CA SER A 56 7.21 4.16 -5.43
C SER A 56 6.97 4.10 -3.93
N VAL A 57 6.10 3.20 -3.47
CA VAL A 57 5.86 2.99 -2.04
C VAL A 57 7.14 2.54 -1.35
N ALA A 58 7.82 1.53 -1.90
CA ALA A 58 9.04 1.01 -1.30
C ALA A 58 10.11 2.09 -1.16
N ASP A 59 10.30 2.90 -2.19
CA ASP A 59 11.28 3.98 -2.18
C ASP A 59 10.91 5.06 -1.17
N LYS A 60 9.65 5.49 -1.15
CA LYS A 60 9.19 6.55 -0.27
C LYS A 60 9.30 6.15 1.21
N VAL A 61 8.90 4.92 1.53
CA VAL A 61 8.97 4.42 2.91
C VAL A 61 10.43 4.28 3.35
N ARG A 62 11.32 3.82 2.46
CA ARG A 62 12.73 3.75 2.76
C ARG A 62 13.32 5.14 3.03
N GLU A 63 12.97 6.12 2.20
CA GLU A 63 13.49 7.48 2.33
C GLU A 63 12.99 8.19 3.59
N GLN A 64 11.71 8.08 3.88
CA GLN A 64 11.08 8.82 4.97
C GLN A 64 11.14 8.10 6.32
N GLU A 65 11.07 6.77 6.32
CA GLU A 65 10.95 5.98 7.56
C GLU A 65 12.07 4.97 7.74
N SER A 66 13.04 4.91 6.84
CA SER A 66 14.17 3.96 6.89
C SER A 66 13.70 2.52 7.08
N THR A 67 12.59 2.17 6.45
CA THR A 67 11.92 0.88 6.65
C THR A 67 11.76 0.17 5.31
N LYS A 68 11.93 -1.15 5.33
CA LYS A 68 11.71 -2.04 4.19
C LYS A 68 10.50 -2.93 4.48
N PRO A 69 9.77 -3.37 3.44
CA PRO A 69 8.69 -4.32 3.67
C PRO A 69 9.26 -5.67 4.12
N LEU A 70 8.53 -6.36 5.01
CA LEU A 70 8.86 -7.71 5.44
C LEU A 70 8.65 -8.72 4.31
N ALA A 71 7.66 -8.48 3.47
CA ALA A 71 7.34 -9.32 2.34
C ALA A 71 6.58 -8.51 1.29
N VAL A 72 6.77 -8.88 0.03
CA VAL A 72 6.01 -8.32 -1.09
C VAL A 72 5.57 -9.50 -1.97
N ASP A 73 4.26 -9.67 -2.10
CA ASP A 73 3.68 -10.76 -2.87
C ASP A 73 2.91 -10.22 -4.07
N GLY A 74 2.89 -10.98 -5.16
CA GLY A 74 2.07 -10.67 -6.32
C GLY A 74 2.75 -9.90 -7.44
N MET A 75 4.04 -9.56 -7.30
CA MET A 75 4.75 -8.79 -8.32
C MET A 75 4.86 -9.53 -9.66
N ARG A 76 4.85 -10.84 -9.64
CA ARG A 76 5.00 -11.65 -10.86
C ARG A 76 3.84 -11.40 -11.85
N ASN A 77 2.60 -11.40 -11.34
CA ASN A 77 1.41 -11.18 -12.16
C ASN A 77 1.01 -9.72 -12.23
N SER A 78 1.36 -8.95 -11.23
CA SER A 78 1.11 -7.50 -11.17
C SER A 78 -0.38 -7.14 -11.30
N ARG A 79 -1.26 -8.01 -10.82
CA ARG A 79 -2.69 -7.75 -10.77
C ARG A 79 -3.14 -7.35 -9.38
N TRP A 80 -2.47 -7.89 -8.36
CA TRP A 80 -2.73 -7.59 -6.96
C TRP A 80 -1.42 -7.79 -6.20
N VAL A 81 -0.81 -6.70 -5.76
CA VAL A 81 0.41 -6.73 -4.97
C VAL A 81 0.06 -6.41 -3.52
N ALA A 82 0.58 -7.20 -2.60
CA ALA A 82 0.47 -6.95 -1.17
C ALA A 82 1.86 -6.70 -0.60
N MET A 83 2.03 -5.55 0.07
CA MET A 83 3.29 -5.19 0.73
C MET A 83 3.07 -5.20 2.24
N ASP A 84 3.78 -6.07 2.93
CA ASP A 84 3.65 -6.25 4.38
C ASP A 84 4.72 -5.44 5.12
N TYR A 85 4.28 -4.41 5.86
CA TYR A 85 5.14 -3.62 6.73
C TYR A 85 4.91 -3.91 8.21
N ALA A 86 4.28 -5.03 8.54
CA ALA A 86 3.87 -5.42 9.89
C ALA A 86 2.77 -4.52 10.47
N GLU A 87 3.05 -3.26 10.72
CA GLU A 87 2.07 -2.30 11.23
C GLU A 87 1.00 -1.97 10.19
N ALA A 88 1.36 -2.00 8.91
CA ALA A 88 0.46 -1.71 7.80
C ALA A 88 0.66 -2.70 6.68
N ILE A 89 -0.43 -3.07 6.01
CA ILE A 89 -0.38 -3.88 4.78
C ILE A 89 -0.95 -3.04 3.66
N VAL A 90 -0.19 -2.92 2.56
CA VAL A 90 -0.59 -2.16 1.38
C VAL A 90 -1.10 -3.13 0.32
N HIS A 91 -2.30 -2.88 -0.19
CA HIS A 91 -2.89 -3.64 -1.28
C HIS A 91 -3.00 -2.74 -2.51
N ILE A 92 -2.26 -3.09 -3.56
CA ILE A 92 -2.28 -2.35 -4.83
C ILE A 92 -2.82 -3.31 -5.88
N MET A 93 -3.97 -3.00 -6.47
CA MET A 93 -4.66 -3.96 -7.32
C MET A 93 -5.38 -3.30 -8.49
N LEU A 94 -5.60 -4.09 -9.54
CA LEU A 94 -6.43 -3.67 -10.65
C LEU A 94 -7.88 -3.54 -10.18
N GLN A 95 -8.66 -2.72 -10.88
CA GLN A 95 -10.06 -2.51 -10.55
C GLN A 95 -10.86 -3.81 -10.51
N GLU A 96 -10.56 -4.74 -11.42
CA GLU A 96 -11.22 -6.04 -11.48
C GLU A 96 -11.02 -6.84 -10.19
N GLU A 97 -9.81 -6.79 -9.63
CA GLU A 97 -9.50 -7.49 -8.39
C GLU A 97 -10.18 -6.84 -7.19
N ARG A 98 -10.32 -5.51 -7.23
CA ARG A 98 -10.91 -4.73 -6.14
C ARG A 98 -12.43 -4.90 -6.04
N ASN A 99 -13.07 -5.25 -7.13
CA ASN A 99 -14.53 -5.40 -7.19
C ASN A 99 -15.06 -6.69 -6.55
N PHE A 100 -14.18 -7.51 -6.01
CA PHE A 100 -14.60 -8.73 -5.30
C PHE A 100 -15.04 -8.44 -3.88
#